data_24eff481b7746f5e76a951fa30918f21
#
_entry.id   24eff481b7746f5e76a951fa30918f21
#
_cell.length_a   1.000
_cell.length_b   1.000
_cell.length_c   1.000
_cell.angle_alpha   90.00
_cell.angle_beta   90.00
_cell.angle_gamma   90.00
#
_symmetry.space_group_name_H-M   'P 1'
#
loop_
_entity.id
_entity.type
_entity.pdbx_description
1 polymer ?
#
loop_
_entity_poly.entity_id
_entity_poly.type
_entity_poly.pdbx_seq_one_letter_code
_entity_poly.pdbx_strand_id
1 'polypeptide(L)'
;MKKKFSRLRRLKLQDLVPFIAFVAIFLFFTFASYNERTGVFMMLTARNLSTILDQTMITLVVACGTLFVVAQGSTDLSVGVNLALAGVIGSYVASVTGIAWLMIPVALAVGALMGWLNGFLVARCKVSSFMVTLAMLIGVRGLVNYLQVFTGVQRLPDALAFLNSSAFKVPVFLVILAVSAYVFEFTKLGRYSRAIGENETTARFIGIPVRRVKTLAFVLSGLMAGVGALFYISTVGATSNQMGVFLEIRVVMAIFLGGVLVTGGSSAKFYKLLLGSFSIQIIISGLALMGKSDSHIAQTVEGVLLILILFVSILAGRRKQKEPEEEDAAAPKASGKVEYPE
;
A
#
# COMPACT_ATOMS: atom_id res chain seq x y z
N MET A 1 -19.96 -29.30 27.90
CA MET A 1 -19.81 -29.21 26.42
C MET A 1 -20.50 -27.99 25.73
N LYS A 2 -21.03 -27.01 26.46
CA LYS A 2 -21.81 -25.86 25.90
C LYS A 2 -21.06 -24.50 25.87
N LYS A 3 -19.74 -24.45 26.11
CA LYS A 3 -18.94 -23.19 26.10
C LYS A 3 -18.07 -22.98 24.83
N LYS A 4 -18.17 -23.81 23.79
CA LYS A 4 -17.27 -23.77 22.62
C LYS A 4 -17.86 -23.05 21.39
N PHE A 5 -19.12 -22.61 21.42
CA PHE A 5 -19.80 -22.00 20.24
C PHE A 5 -20.11 -20.50 20.35
N SER A 6 -19.67 -19.80 21.40
CA SER A 6 -19.96 -18.35 21.55
C SER A 6 -18.87 -17.41 21.01
N ARG A 7 -17.91 -17.92 20.25
CA ARG A 7 -16.92 -17.10 19.52
C ARG A 7 -17.27 -16.92 18.03
N LEU A 8 -18.52 -16.80 17.69
CA LEU A 8 -18.89 -16.02 16.50
C LEU A 8 -18.57 -14.57 16.86
N ARG A 9 -17.35 -14.16 16.48
CA ARG A 9 -16.84 -12.79 16.60
C ARG A 9 -17.93 -11.89 16.04
N ARG A 10 -18.64 -11.14 16.88
CA ARG A 10 -19.53 -10.09 16.41
C ARG A 10 -18.68 -9.24 15.49
N LEU A 11 -18.98 -9.26 14.19
CA LEU A 11 -18.36 -8.38 13.21
C LEU A 11 -18.61 -6.98 13.74
N LYS A 12 -17.58 -6.31 14.23
CA LYS A 12 -17.73 -4.93 14.68
C LYS A 12 -18.16 -4.15 13.46
N LEU A 13 -19.15 -3.29 13.60
CA LEU A 13 -19.66 -2.44 12.51
C LEU A 13 -18.50 -1.76 11.74
N GLN A 14 -17.43 -1.43 12.46
CA GLN A 14 -16.18 -0.87 11.93
C GLN A 14 -15.44 -1.79 10.92
N ASP A 15 -15.60 -3.12 11.00
CA ASP A 15 -14.99 -4.04 10.03
C ASP A 15 -15.86 -4.16 8.75
N LEU A 16 -17.13 -3.77 8.80
CA LEU A 16 -18.06 -3.81 7.66
C LEU A 16 -17.98 -2.55 6.78
N VAL A 17 -17.58 -1.41 7.35
CA VAL A 17 -17.50 -0.12 6.67
C VAL A 17 -16.70 -0.18 5.35
N PRO A 18 -15.49 -0.79 5.29
CA PRO A 18 -14.74 -0.86 4.03
C PRO A 18 -15.46 -1.66 2.94
N PHE A 19 -16.22 -2.72 3.29
CA PHE A 19 -17.01 -3.49 2.34
C PHE A 19 -18.18 -2.67 1.80
N ILE A 20 -18.89 -1.96 2.68
CA ILE A 20 -20.01 -1.10 2.27
C ILE A 20 -19.49 0.01 1.36
N ALA A 21 -18.37 0.65 1.71
CA ALA A 21 -17.76 1.69 0.89
C ALA A 21 -17.35 1.16 -0.49
N PHE A 22 -16.69 -0.01 -0.54
CA PHE A 22 -16.32 -0.66 -1.80
C PHE A 22 -17.53 -0.91 -2.69
N VAL A 23 -18.57 -1.53 -2.15
CA VAL A 23 -19.81 -1.83 -2.90
C VAL A 23 -20.48 -0.54 -3.38
N ALA A 24 -20.59 0.47 -2.52
CA ALA A 24 -21.18 1.76 -2.86
C ALA A 24 -20.41 2.46 -4.00
N ILE A 25 -19.08 2.49 -3.93
CA ILE A 25 -18.20 3.06 -4.97
C ILE A 25 -18.40 2.29 -6.30
N PHE A 26 -18.37 0.96 -6.23
CA PHE A 26 -18.53 0.12 -7.43
C PHE A 26 -19.88 0.34 -8.10
N LEU A 27 -20.95 0.32 -7.32
CA LEU A 27 -22.31 0.56 -7.85
C LEU A 27 -22.44 1.97 -8.42
N PHE A 28 -21.96 2.99 -7.68
CA PHE A 28 -22.02 4.38 -8.15
C PHE A 28 -21.37 4.54 -9.53
N PHE A 29 -20.13 4.09 -9.70
CA PHE A 29 -19.42 4.24 -10.97
C PHE A 29 -19.96 3.31 -12.05
N THR A 30 -20.55 2.16 -11.71
CA THR A 30 -21.24 1.30 -12.67
C THR A 30 -22.43 2.04 -13.27
N PHE A 31 -23.30 2.62 -12.46
CA PHE A 31 -24.45 3.38 -12.96
C PHE A 31 -24.04 4.69 -13.65
N ALA A 32 -23.07 5.41 -13.10
CA ALA A 32 -22.57 6.66 -13.67
C ALA A 32 -21.86 6.49 -15.02
N SER A 33 -21.39 5.28 -15.34
CA SER A 33 -20.72 4.95 -16.62
C SER A 33 -21.68 4.32 -17.64
N TYR A 34 -23.00 4.40 -17.43
CA TYR A 34 -23.99 3.92 -18.41
C TYR A 34 -23.92 4.76 -19.67
N ASN A 35 -23.75 4.12 -20.80
CA ASN A 35 -23.73 4.77 -22.10
C ASN A 35 -25.09 4.57 -22.80
N GLU A 36 -25.91 5.64 -22.88
CA GLU A 36 -27.24 5.62 -23.47
C GLU A 36 -27.23 5.21 -24.94
N ARG A 37 -26.17 5.56 -25.70
CA ARG A 37 -26.07 5.24 -27.14
C ARG A 37 -25.86 3.77 -27.41
N THR A 38 -25.13 3.06 -26.52
CA THR A 38 -24.82 1.65 -26.70
C THR A 38 -25.62 0.72 -25.80
N GLY A 39 -26.35 1.26 -24.81
CA GLY A 39 -27.10 0.48 -23.82
C GLY A 39 -26.18 -0.34 -22.85
N VAL A 40 -24.89 0.00 -22.75
CA VAL A 40 -23.91 -0.78 -22.00
C VAL A 40 -23.37 -0.02 -20.82
N PHE A 41 -23.23 -0.70 -19.68
CA PHE A 41 -22.46 -0.21 -18.54
C PHE A 41 -20.96 -0.33 -18.85
N MET A 42 -20.32 0.78 -19.19
CA MET A 42 -18.91 0.81 -19.62
C MET A 42 -17.97 0.26 -18.54
N MET A 43 -18.31 0.44 -17.25
CA MET A 43 -17.56 -0.12 -16.12
C MET A 43 -17.42 -1.65 -16.18
N LEU A 44 -18.47 -2.34 -16.62
CA LEU A 44 -18.57 -3.81 -16.65
C LEU A 44 -18.00 -4.43 -17.94
N THR A 45 -17.50 -3.64 -18.88
CA THR A 45 -16.90 -4.19 -20.10
C THR A 45 -15.61 -4.98 -19.77
N ALA A 46 -15.39 -6.10 -20.46
CA ALA A 46 -14.21 -6.94 -20.28
C ALA A 46 -12.89 -6.15 -20.41
N ARG A 47 -12.85 -5.23 -21.38
CA ARG A 47 -11.70 -4.33 -21.57
C ARG A 47 -11.43 -3.46 -20.33
N ASN A 48 -12.47 -2.85 -19.77
CA ASN A 48 -12.32 -1.97 -18.61
C ASN A 48 -11.93 -2.78 -17.35
N LEU A 49 -12.57 -3.94 -17.13
CA LEU A 49 -12.23 -4.84 -16.02
C LEU A 49 -10.78 -5.33 -16.10
N SER A 50 -10.30 -5.67 -17.30
CA SER A 50 -8.87 -6.00 -17.50
C SER A 50 -7.95 -4.83 -17.17
N THR A 51 -8.30 -3.61 -17.60
CA THR A 51 -7.53 -2.40 -17.28
C THR A 51 -7.50 -2.13 -15.77
N ILE A 52 -8.65 -2.25 -15.10
CA ILE A 52 -8.73 -2.11 -13.63
C ILE A 52 -7.81 -3.15 -12.96
N LEU A 53 -7.86 -4.41 -13.40
CA LEU A 53 -7.05 -5.46 -12.83
C LEU A 53 -5.55 -5.18 -13.03
N ASP A 54 -5.11 -4.85 -14.24
CA ASP A 54 -3.71 -4.57 -14.55
C ASP A 54 -3.14 -3.41 -13.71
N GLN A 55 -3.89 -2.34 -13.57
CA GLN A 55 -3.46 -1.18 -12.78
C GLN A 55 -3.53 -1.45 -11.28
N THR A 56 -4.53 -2.24 -10.84
CA THR A 56 -4.62 -2.67 -9.43
C THR A 56 -3.45 -3.57 -9.07
N MET A 57 -3.00 -4.46 -9.95
CA MET A 57 -1.85 -5.32 -9.70
C MET A 57 -0.61 -4.51 -9.33
N ILE A 58 -0.30 -3.45 -10.07
CA ILE A 58 0.88 -2.59 -9.82
C ILE A 58 0.76 -1.93 -8.45
N THR A 59 -0.38 -1.24 -8.20
CA THR A 59 -0.60 -0.51 -6.95
C THR A 59 -0.64 -1.45 -5.74
N LEU A 60 -1.32 -2.59 -5.85
CA LEU A 60 -1.54 -3.52 -4.75
C LEU A 60 -0.25 -4.29 -4.39
N VAL A 61 0.57 -4.67 -5.37
CA VAL A 61 1.88 -5.29 -5.11
C VAL A 61 2.75 -4.34 -4.29
N VAL A 62 2.86 -3.08 -4.68
CA VAL A 62 3.62 -2.09 -3.91
C VAL A 62 3.01 -1.87 -2.53
N ALA A 63 1.69 -1.77 -2.46
CA ALA A 63 0.95 -1.57 -1.22
C ALA A 63 1.11 -2.74 -0.24
N CYS A 64 1.33 -3.99 -0.70
CA CYS A 64 1.64 -5.14 0.15
C CYS A 64 2.88 -4.90 1.02
N GLY A 65 3.93 -4.30 0.47
CA GLY A 65 5.12 -3.94 1.23
C GLY A 65 4.90 -2.74 2.14
N THR A 66 4.27 -1.69 1.59
CA THR A 66 3.99 -0.43 2.32
C THR A 66 3.06 -0.65 3.51
N LEU A 67 2.18 -1.65 3.47
CA LEU A 67 1.29 -1.98 4.59
C LEU A 67 2.06 -2.27 5.88
N PHE A 68 3.26 -2.89 5.82
CA PHE A 68 4.09 -3.13 7.00
C PHE A 68 4.62 -1.83 7.60
N VAL A 69 4.94 -0.84 6.76
CA VAL A 69 5.38 0.49 7.19
C VAL A 69 4.24 1.26 7.84
N VAL A 70 3.07 1.28 7.19
CA VAL A 70 1.88 1.96 7.70
C VAL A 70 1.36 1.29 8.98
N ALA A 71 1.42 -0.03 9.08
CA ALA A 71 1.05 -0.75 10.30
C ALA A 71 1.87 -0.34 11.53
N GLN A 72 3.08 0.21 11.34
CA GLN A 72 3.94 0.75 12.40
C GLN A 72 3.71 2.24 12.70
N GLY A 73 2.70 2.86 12.11
CA GLY A 73 2.47 4.30 12.22
C GLY A 73 3.50 5.15 11.47
N SER A 74 4.20 4.56 10.49
CA SER A 74 5.17 5.24 9.63
C SER A 74 4.61 5.40 8.22
N THR A 75 5.18 6.32 7.42
CA THR A 75 4.77 6.56 6.03
C THR A 75 5.96 6.36 5.10
N ASP A 76 5.73 5.77 3.93
CA ASP A 76 6.73 5.65 2.87
C ASP A 76 6.21 6.32 1.59
N LEU A 77 6.65 7.54 1.36
CA LEU A 77 6.31 8.32 0.16
C LEU A 77 7.29 8.07 -1.00
N SER A 78 8.34 7.28 -0.78
CA SER A 78 9.35 7.02 -1.80
C SER A 78 9.05 5.84 -2.71
N VAL A 79 7.96 5.10 -2.46
CA VAL A 79 7.66 3.84 -3.17
C VAL A 79 7.50 4.04 -4.68
N GLY A 80 6.91 5.15 -5.12
CA GLY A 80 6.74 5.46 -6.54
C GLY A 80 8.07 5.71 -7.25
N VAL A 81 8.94 6.51 -6.65
CA VAL A 81 10.27 6.77 -7.22
C VAL A 81 11.21 5.59 -7.08
N ASN A 82 11.04 4.78 -6.03
CA ASN A 82 11.79 3.53 -5.84
C ASN A 82 11.43 2.51 -6.94
N LEU A 83 10.14 2.37 -7.25
CA LEU A 83 9.66 1.58 -8.38
C LEU A 83 10.30 2.08 -9.69
N ALA A 84 10.30 3.39 -9.95
CA ALA A 84 10.88 3.96 -11.16
C ALA A 84 12.39 3.72 -11.25
N LEU A 85 13.13 3.95 -10.16
CA LEU A 85 14.58 3.71 -10.12
C LEU A 85 14.91 2.24 -10.35
N ALA A 86 14.20 1.34 -9.67
CA ALA A 86 14.39 -0.11 -9.83
C ALA A 86 14.13 -0.56 -11.26
N GLY A 87 13.07 -0.05 -11.89
CA GLY A 87 12.73 -0.35 -13.28
C GLY A 87 13.75 0.18 -14.28
N VAL A 88 14.18 1.43 -14.13
CA VAL A 88 15.16 2.05 -15.04
C VAL A 88 16.50 1.35 -14.96
N ILE A 89 17.04 1.13 -13.75
CA ILE A 89 18.33 0.46 -13.56
C ILE A 89 18.25 -1.00 -14.00
N GLY A 90 17.20 -1.73 -13.64
CA GLY A 90 17.00 -3.13 -14.01
C GLY A 90 16.94 -3.32 -15.53
N SER A 91 16.16 -2.49 -16.22
CA SER A 91 16.05 -2.54 -17.69
C SER A 91 17.34 -2.12 -18.39
N TYR A 92 18.02 -1.09 -17.88
CA TYR A 92 19.29 -0.64 -18.44
C TYR A 92 20.38 -1.71 -18.33
N VAL A 93 20.53 -2.34 -17.16
CA VAL A 93 21.50 -3.43 -16.97
C VAL A 93 21.21 -4.59 -17.92
N ALA A 94 19.95 -4.98 -18.07
CA ALA A 94 19.56 -6.03 -19.03
C ALA A 94 19.91 -5.66 -20.48
N SER A 95 19.69 -4.40 -20.85
CA SER A 95 20.00 -3.87 -22.20
C SER A 95 21.50 -3.87 -22.49
N VAL A 96 22.32 -3.33 -21.55
CA VAL A 96 23.79 -3.21 -21.77
C VAL A 96 24.49 -4.56 -21.72
N THR A 97 24.04 -5.47 -20.86
CA THR A 97 24.66 -6.80 -20.75
C THR A 97 24.15 -7.79 -21.78
N GLY A 98 23.04 -7.50 -22.46
CA GLY A 98 22.34 -8.43 -23.35
C GLY A 98 21.65 -9.59 -22.62
N ILE A 99 21.68 -9.62 -21.27
CA ILE A 99 21.12 -10.70 -20.45
C ILE A 99 19.78 -10.23 -19.87
N ALA A 100 18.68 -10.51 -20.57
CA ALA A 100 17.33 -10.08 -20.20
C ALA A 100 16.95 -10.43 -18.75
N TRP A 101 17.31 -11.63 -18.29
CA TRP A 101 16.96 -12.14 -16.94
C TRP A 101 17.58 -11.35 -15.79
N LEU A 102 18.66 -10.58 -16.02
CA LEU A 102 19.27 -9.71 -15.02
C LEU A 102 18.34 -8.56 -14.59
N MET A 103 17.38 -8.21 -15.43
CA MET A 103 16.37 -7.19 -15.09
C MET A 103 15.68 -7.51 -13.76
N ILE A 104 15.32 -8.77 -13.52
CA ILE A 104 14.57 -9.19 -12.34
C ILE A 104 15.39 -9.01 -11.05
N PRO A 105 16.53 -9.69 -10.85
CA PRO A 105 17.29 -9.56 -9.62
C PRO A 105 17.83 -8.15 -9.39
N VAL A 106 18.17 -7.41 -10.44
CA VAL A 106 18.65 -6.03 -10.31
C VAL A 106 17.53 -5.11 -9.82
N ALA A 107 16.32 -5.20 -10.40
CA ALA A 107 15.19 -4.40 -9.95
C ALA A 107 14.84 -4.69 -8.47
N LEU A 108 14.85 -5.96 -8.07
CA LEU A 108 14.62 -6.36 -6.68
C LEU A 108 15.72 -5.84 -5.73
N ALA A 109 16.98 -5.95 -6.14
CA ALA A 109 18.11 -5.50 -5.35
C ALA A 109 18.12 -3.97 -5.16
N VAL A 110 17.87 -3.21 -6.23
CA VAL A 110 17.75 -1.74 -6.16
C VAL A 110 16.58 -1.34 -5.26
N GLY A 111 15.42 -1.96 -5.44
CA GLY A 111 14.27 -1.72 -4.60
C GLY A 111 14.56 -1.99 -3.13
N ALA A 112 15.12 -3.16 -2.81
CA ALA A 112 15.46 -3.53 -1.43
C ALA A 112 16.53 -2.61 -0.82
N LEU A 113 17.54 -2.19 -1.61
CA LEU A 113 18.60 -1.28 -1.17
C LEU A 113 18.02 0.10 -0.79
N MET A 114 17.14 0.64 -1.60
CA MET A 114 16.46 1.91 -1.31
C MET A 114 15.57 1.80 -0.07
N GLY A 115 14.84 0.70 0.06
CA GLY A 115 14.07 0.42 1.27
C GLY A 115 14.96 0.27 2.51
N TRP A 116 16.10 -0.40 2.38
CA TRP A 116 17.08 -0.51 3.47
C TRP A 116 17.62 0.86 3.89
N LEU A 117 17.96 1.72 2.93
CA LEU A 117 18.43 3.08 3.20
C LEU A 117 17.40 3.89 3.98
N ASN A 118 16.14 3.87 3.53
CA ASN A 118 15.04 4.52 4.25
C ASN A 118 14.89 3.96 5.67
N GLY A 119 14.84 2.63 5.79
CA GLY A 119 14.70 1.95 7.07
C GLY A 119 15.87 2.20 8.02
N PHE A 120 17.09 2.31 7.50
CA PHE A 120 18.27 2.68 8.28
C PHE A 120 18.14 4.11 8.84
N LEU A 121 17.82 5.08 8.01
CA LEU A 121 17.66 6.47 8.42
C LEU A 121 16.53 6.64 9.45
N VAL A 122 15.40 5.99 9.23
CA VAL A 122 14.25 6.08 10.14
C VAL A 122 14.52 5.34 11.46
N ALA A 123 15.02 4.10 11.40
CA ALA A 123 15.10 3.25 12.59
C ALA A 123 16.39 3.48 13.42
N ARG A 124 17.51 3.82 12.77
CA ARG A 124 18.81 4.05 13.42
C ARG A 124 19.06 5.52 13.72
N CYS A 125 18.88 6.39 12.73
CA CYS A 125 19.11 7.83 12.89
C CYS A 125 17.91 8.54 13.55
N LYS A 126 16.80 7.83 13.78
CA LYS A 126 15.57 8.34 14.42
C LYS A 126 14.98 9.57 13.72
N VAL A 127 15.17 9.69 12.41
CA VAL A 127 14.56 10.73 11.60
C VAL A 127 13.09 10.34 11.31
N SER A 128 12.19 11.32 11.24
CA SER A 128 10.80 11.07 10.86
C SER A 128 10.71 10.36 9.52
N SER A 129 9.91 9.30 9.44
CA SER A 129 9.70 8.56 8.19
C SER A 129 9.18 9.45 7.07
N PHE A 130 8.27 10.37 7.39
CA PHE A 130 7.75 11.34 6.43
C PHE A 130 8.86 12.20 5.82
N MET A 131 9.77 12.76 6.65
CA MET A 131 10.87 13.61 6.16
C MET A 131 11.86 12.83 5.31
N VAL A 132 12.26 11.62 5.75
CA VAL A 132 13.18 10.76 5.00
C VAL A 132 12.60 10.41 3.63
N THR A 133 11.38 9.90 3.61
CA THR A 133 10.77 9.40 2.37
C THR A 133 10.34 10.51 1.42
N LEU A 134 10.01 11.71 1.94
CA LEU A 134 9.76 12.90 1.13
C LEU A 134 11.06 13.40 0.49
N ALA A 135 12.17 13.46 1.23
CA ALA A 135 13.48 13.82 0.68
C ALA A 135 13.92 12.81 -0.40
N MET A 136 13.69 11.51 -0.17
CA MET A 136 13.96 10.46 -1.15
C MET A 136 13.05 10.59 -2.38
N LEU A 137 11.77 10.92 -2.20
CA LEU A 137 10.84 11.18 -3.30
C LEU A 137 11.40 12.24 -4.25
N ILE A 138 11.88 13.36 -3.70
CA ILE A 138 12.39 14.49 -4.51
C ILE A 138 13.75 14.14 -5.11
N GLY A 139 14.70 13.70 -4.28
CA GLY A 139 16.07 13.42 -4.71
C GLY A 139 16.18 12.29 -5.72
N VAL A 140 15.50 11.17 -5.44
CA VAL A 140 15.51 10.00 -6.34
C VAL A 140 14.72 10.29 -7.62
N ARG A 141 13.65 11.12 -7.58
CA ARG A 141 12.95 11.55 -8.81
C ARG A 141 13.90 12.31 -9.74
N GLY A 142 14.69 13.22 -9.20
CA GLY A 142 15.73 13.91 -9.97
C GLY A 142 16.73 12.93 -10.59
N LEU A 143 17.20 11.95 -9.80
CA LEU A 143 18.12 10.91 -10.28
C LEU A 143 17.48 10.04 -11.39
N VAL A 144 16.22 9.61 -11.23
CA VAL A 144 15.49 8.83 -12.24
C VAL A 144 15.38 9.62 -13.55
N ASN A 145 15.00 10.89 -13.48
CA ASN A 145 14.89 11.73 -14.67
C ASN A 145 16.25 11.90 -15.36
N TYR A 146 17.32 12.12 -14.61
CA TYR A 146 18.68 12.20 -15.15
C TYR A 146 19.11 10.87 -15.83
N LEU A 147 18.89 9.75 -15.15
CA LEU A 147 19.21 8.42 -15.69
C LEU A 147 18.44 8.15 -16.96
N GLN A 148 17.16 8.51 -17.04
CA GLN A 148 16.35 8.28 -18.25
C GLN A 148 16.81 9.15 -19.45
N VAL A 149 17.31 10.36 -19.21
CA VAL A 149 17.94 11.16 -20.27
C VAL A 149 19.20 10.47 -20.77
N PHE A 150 20.00 9.90 -19.87
CA PHE A 150 21.24 9.22 -20.21
C PHE A 150 21.03 7.85 -20.87
N THR A 151 20.11 7.02 -20.33
CA THR A 151 19.86 5.65 -20.80
C THR A 151 18.86 5.56 -21.95
N GLY A 152 18.03 6.60 -22.12
CA GLY A 152 16.88 6.56 -23.02
C GLY A 152 15.75 5.66 -22.48
N VAL A 153 14.71 5.51 -23.30
CA VAL A 153 13.58 4.61 -23.01
C VAL A 153 14.03 3.16 -23.22
N GLN A 154 13.98 2.37 -22.15
CA GLN A 154 14.32 0.95 -22.20
C GLN A 154 13.05 0.13 -22.41
N ARG A 155 13.01 -0.68 -23.46
CA ARG A 155 11.88 -1.59 -23.74
C ARG A 155 12.00 -2.88 -22.94
N LEU A 156 10.85 -3.52 -22.70
CA LEU A 156 10.84 -4.88 -22.17
C LEU A 156 11.59 -5.81 -23.15
N PRO A 157 12.62 -6.55 -22.71
CA PRO A 157 13.29 -7.51 -23.57
C PRO A 157 12.34 -8.59 -24.08
N ASP A 158 12.46 -9.01 -25.35
CA ASP A 158 11.59 -10.03 -25.96
C ASP A 158 11.59 -11.35 -25.19
N ALA A 159 12.72 -11.74 -24.62
CA ALA A 159 12.84 -12.93 -23.77
C ALA A 159 11.95 -12.86 -22.50
N LEU A 160 11.53 -11.68 -22.09
CA LEU A 160 10.63 -11.44 -20.95
C LEU A 160 9.20 -11.05 -21.38
N ALA A 161 8.88 -11.09 -22.67
CA ALA A 161 7.55 -10.71 -23.17
C ALA A 161 6.41 -11.54 -22.55
N PHE A 162 6.70 -12.78 -22.14
CA PHE A 162 5.74 -13.64 -21.44
C PHE A 162 5.23 -13.07 -20.12
N LEU A 163 6.00 -12.16 -19.48
CA LEU A 163 5.57 -11.46 -18.25
C LEU A 163 4.30 -10.62 -18.49
N ASN A 164 4.02 -10.19 -19.72
CA ASN A 164 2.79 -9.47 -20.05
C ASN A 164 1.58 -10.39 -20.26
N SER A 165 1.81 -11.69 -20.46
CA SER A 165 0.71 -12.64 -20.62
C SER A 165 -0.14 -12.72 -19.35
N SER A 166 -1.46 -12.54 -19.46
CA SER A 166 -2.38 -12.68 -18.33
C SER A 166 -2.32 -14.09 -17.72
N ALA A 167 -2.02 -15.10 -18.50
CA ALA A 167 -1.83 -16.49 -18.03
C ALA A 167 -0.65 -16.65 -17.08
N PHE A 168 0.37 -15.78 -17.18
CA PHE A 168 1.52 -15.77 -16.27
C PHE A 168 1.37 -14.71 -15.16
N LYS A 169 0.99 -13.48 -15.55
CA LYS A 169 0.93 -12.32 -14.67
C LYS A 169 -0.08 -12.51 -13.51
N VAL A 170 -1.27 -13.05 -13.81
CA VAL A 170 -2.32 -13.24 -12.80
C VAL A 170 -1.94 -14.30 -11.75
N PRO A 171 -1.47 -15.51 -12.09
CA PRO A 171 -1.00 -16.46 -11.10
C PRO A 171 0.14 -15.93 -10.22
N VAL A 172 1.14 -15.27 -10.82
CA VAL A 172 2.27 -14.67 -10.07
C VAL A 172 1.75 -13.60 -9.10
N PHE A 173 0.85 -12.74 -9.54
CA PHE A 173 0.20 -11.76 -8.67
C PHE A 173 -0.53 -12.40 -7.49
N LEU A 174 -1.33 -13.45 -7.73
CA LEU A 174 -2.05 -14.17 -6.67
C LEU A 174 -1.10 -14.83 -5.67
N VAL A 175 0.02 -15.39 -6.14
CA VAL A 175 1.06 -15.94 -5.25
C VAL A 175 1.67 -14.83 -4.39
N ILE A 176 2.02 -13.67 -4.97
CA ILE A 176 2.55 -12.53 -4.23
C ILE A 176 1.55 -12.08 -3.16
N LEU A 177 0.26 -11.97 -3.50
CA LEU A 177 -0.79 -11.61 -2.55
C LEU A 177 -0.91 -12.63 -1.42
N ALA A 178 -0.95 -13.93 -1.75
CA ALA A 178 -1.06 -14.99 -0.76
C ALA A 178 0.13 -15.01 0.21
N VAL A 179 1.35 -14.89 -0.32
CA VAL A 179 2.57 -14.82 0.49
C VAL A 179 2.58 -13.56 1.36
N SER A 180 2.26 -12.40 0.79
CA SER A 180 2.20 -11.13 1.54
C SER A 180 1.14 -11.15 2.63
N ALA A 181 -0.05 -11.70 2.33
CA ALA A 181 -1.12 -11.91 3.31
C ALA A 181 -0.67 -12.84 4.44
N TYR A 182 -0.04 -13.97 4.09
CA TYR A 182 0.47 -14.91 5.08
C TYR A 182 1.54 -14.26 5.98
N VAL A 183 2.52 -13.58 5.38
CA VAL A 183 3.59 -12.90 6.12
C VAL A 183 3.01 -11.82 7.04
N PHE A 184 2.04 -11.04 6.56
CA PHE A 184 1.44 -9.96 7.35
C PHE A 184 0.54 -10.46 8.48
N GLU A 185 -0.34 -11.45 8.22
CA GLU A 185 -1.33 -11.87 9.22
C GLU A 185 -0.77 -12.90 10.21
N PHE A 186 0.10 -13.82 9.76
CA PHE A 186 0.46 -15.01 10.53
C PHE A 186 1.90 -15.02 11.05
N THR A 187 2.81 -14.16 10.54
CA THR A 187 4.21 -14.17 11.02
C THR A 187 4.45 -13.18 12.17
N LYS A 188 5.62 -13.31 12.79
CA LYS A 188 6.08 -12.37 13.84
C LYS A 188 6.22 -10.96 13.29
N LEU A 189 6.63 -10.79 12.03
CA LEU A 189 6.88 -9.48 11.45
C LEU A 189 5.60 -8.62 11.40
N GLY A 190 4.50 -9.16 10.89
CA GLY A 190 3.22 -8.45 10.83
C GLY A 190 2.64 -8.18 12.23
N ARG A 191 2.76 -9.14 13.17
CA ARG A 191 2.33 -8.91 14.56
C ARG A 191 3.14 -7.83 15.25
N TYR A 192 4.46 -7.83 15.08
CA TYR A 192 5.35 -6.82 15.65
C TYR A 192 5.13 -5.44 15.02
N SER A 193 4.87 -5.38 13.71
CA SER A 193 4.53 -4.12 13.02
C SER A 193 3.28 -3.50 13.64
N ARG A 194 2.21 -4.29 13.82
CA ARG A 194 0.98 -3.81 14.47
C ARG A 194 1.20 -3.39 15.93
N ALA A 195 1.98 -4.15 16.69
CA ALA A 195 2.30 -3.82 18.09
C ALA A 195 3.08 -2.49 18.22
N ILE A 196 4.03 -2.25 17.31
CA ILE A 196 4.78 -0.99 17.24
C ILE A 196 3.86 0.18 16.94
N GLY A 197 2.90 0.00 16.02
CA GLY A 197 1.92 1.04 15.66
C GLY A 197 0.91 1.35 16.76
N GLU A 198 0.56 0.39 17.62
CA GLU A 198 -0.28 0.68 18.79
C GLU A 198 0.48 1.53 19.82
N ASN A 199 1.68 1.09 20.21
CA ASN A 199 2.55 1.86 21.10
C ASN A 199 4.00 1.37 20.99
N GLU A 200 4.88 2.19 20.40
CA GLU A 200 6.29 1.84 20.22
C GLU A 200 7.02 1.63 21.54
N THR A 201 6.71 2.45 22.54
CA THR A 201 7.35 2.37 23.87
C THR A 201 7.01 1.05 24.55
N THR A 202 5.72 0.69 24.59
CA THR A 202 5.25 -0.58 25.15
C THR A 202 5.84 -1.77 24.38
N ALA A 203 5.86 -1.71 23.04
CA ALA A 203 6.45 -2.75 22.19
C ALA A 203 7.94 -2.99 22.54
N ARG A 204 8.66 -1.93 22.84
CA ARG A 204 10.07 -2.01 23.25
C ARG A 204 10.23 -2.65 24.64
N PHE A 205 9.37 -2.31 25.61
CA PHE A 205 9.43 -2.89 26.94
C PHE A 205 9.13 -4.39 26.97
N ILE A 206 8.26 -4.89 26.09
CA ILE A 206 7.99 -6.33 25.97
C ILE A 206 9.00 -7.08 25.08
N GLY A 207 10.15 -6.44 24.74
CA GLY A 207 11.28 -7.07 24.07
C GLY A 207 11.18 -7.14 22.54
N ILE A 208 10.27 -6.42 21.89
CA ILE A 208 10.22 -6.37 20.42
C ILE A 208 11.45 -5.60 19.91
N PRO A 209 12.21 -6.15 18.95
CA PRO A 209 13.39 -5.49 18.38
C PRO A 209 12.97 -4.39 17.37
N VAL A 210 12.39 -3.29 17.88
CA VAL A 210 11.73 -2.23 17.10
C VAL A 210 12.58 -1.74 15.93
N ARG A 211 13.89 -1.50 16.14
CA ARG A 211 14.78 -1.02 15.08
C ARG A 211 14.85 -2.00 13.90
N ARG A 212 15.01 -3.31 14.18
CA ARG A 212 15.10 -4.33 13.13
C ARG A 212 13.77 -4.47 12.40
N VAL A 213 12.65 -4.46 13.13
CA VAL A 213 11.31 -4.58 12.55
C VAL A 213 11.00 -3.39 11.65
N LYS A 214 11.33 -2.16 12.08
CA LYS A 214 11.18 -0.96 11.24
C LYS A 214 12.02 -1.05 9.97
N THR A 215 13.31 -1.37 10.09
CA THR A 215 14.18 -1.51 8.90
C THR A 215 13.64 -2.57 7.94
N LEU A 216 13.23 -3.74 8.44
CA LEU A 216 12.68 -4.82 7.60
C LEU A 216 11.38 -4.42 6.90
N ALA A 217 10.52 -3.63 7.54
CA ALA A 217 9.30 -3.14 6.91
C ALA A 217 9.60 -2.23 5.70
N PHE A 218 10.57 -1.31 5.83
CA PHE A 218 11.03 -0.49 4.70
C PHE A 218 11.73 -1.30 3.62
N VAL A 219 12.52 -2.32 3.97
CA VAL A 219 13.13 -3.23 2.99
C VAL A 219 12.05 -3.97 2.20
N LEU A 220 10.99 -4.46 2.86
CA LEU A 220 9.87 -5.09 2.18
C LEU A 220 9.10 -4.10 1.30
N SER A 221 8.90 -2.86 1.76
CA SER A 221 8.29 -1.79 0.95
C SER A 221 9.09 -1.56 -0.33
N GLY A 222 10.41 -1.42 -0.21
CA GLY A 222 11.30 -1.25 -1.34
C GLY A 222 11.38 -2.48 -2.26
N LEU A 223 11.42 -3.68 -1.70
CA LEU A 223 11.41 -4.92 -2.47
C LEU A 223 10.13 -5.02 -3.31
N MET A 224 8.96 -4.74 -2.71
CA MET A 224 7.69 -4.76 -3.43
C MET A 224 7.58 -3.63 -4.46
N ALA A 225 8.25 -2.50 -4.26
CA ALA A 225 8.40 -1.48 -5.29
C ALA A 225 9.22 -2.01 -6.49
N GLY A 226 10.30 -2.77 -6.24
CA GLY A 226 11.06 -3.47 -7.28
C GLY A 226 10.21 -4.48 -8.05
N VAL A 227 9.40 -5.30 -7.35
CA VAL A 227 8.43 -6.20 -8.00
C VAL A 227 7.40 -5.40 -8.82
N GLY A 228 6.87 -4.32 -8.25
CA GLY A 228 5.93 -3.40 -8.93
C GLY A 228 6.52 -2.81 -10.22
N ALA A 229 7.84 -2.56 -10.26
CA ALA A 229 8.53 -2.11 -11.46
C ALA A 229 8.44 -3.14 -12.60
N LEU A 230 8.60 -4.42 -12.29
CA LEU A 230 8.46 -5.50 -13.27
C LEU A 230 7.03 -5.59 -13.81
N PHE A 231 6.02 -5.47 -12.93
CA PHE A 231 4.61 -5.41 -13.33
C PHE A 231 4.32 -4.19 -14.20
N TYR A 232 4.86 -3.02 -13.84
CA TYR A 232 4.69 -1.81 -14.64
C TYR A 232 5.28 -1.97 -16.04
N ILE A 233 6.55 -2.38 -16.14
CA ILE A 233 7.24 -2.50 -17.42
C ILE A 233 6.62 -3.62 -18.27
N SER A 234 6.19 -4.72 -17.65
CA SER A 234 5.48 -5.77 -18.40
C SER A 234 4.16 -5.30 -18.98
N THR A 235 3.44 -4.40 -18.30
CA THR A 235 2.13 -3.88 -18.74
C THR A 235 2.28 -2.77 -19.79
N VAL A 236 3.22 -1.82 -19.57
CA VAL A 236 3.45 -0.66 -20.44
C VAL A 236 4.37 -0.98 -21.61
N GLY A 237 5.23 -1.99 -21.49
CA GLY A 237 6.20 -2.42 -22.48
C GLY A 237 7.54 -1.68 -22.45
N ALA A 238 7.67 -0.61 -21.64
CA ALA A 238 8.87 0.20 -21.56
C ALA A 238 8.95 1.02 -20.27
N THR A 239 10.14 1.56 -19.98
CA THR A 239 10.33 2.61 -18.98
C THR A 239 9.81 3.96 -19.48
N SER A 240 9.40 4.85 -18.59
CA SER A 240 8.97 6.19 -18.95
C SER A 240 9.23 7.20 -17.81
N ASN A 241 9.33 8.49 -18.15
CA ASN A 241 9.46 9.57 -17.17
C ASN A 241 8.25 9.67 -16.22
N GLN A 242 7.11 9.12 -16.63
CA GLN A 242 5.90 9.08 -15.82
C GLN A 242 5.81 7.84 -14.91
N MET A 243 6.81 6.94 -14.99
CA MET A 243 6.83 5.71 -14.19
C MET A 243 6.84 6.04 -12.70
N GLY A 244 5.85 5.48 -11.97
CA GLY A 244 5.71 5.66 -10.54
C GLY A 244 5.29 7.07 -10.09
N VAL A 245 4.90 8.00 -10.99
CA VAL A 245 4.41 9.33 -10.62
C VAL A 245 3.05 9.20 -9.94
N PHE A 246 2.91 9.82 -8.76
CA PHE A 246 1.74 9.75 -7.88
C PHE A 246 1.36 8.34 -7.38
N LEU A 247 2.19 7.32 -7.64
CA LEU A 247 1.91 5.96 -7.15
C LEU A 247 1.94 5.91 -5.62
N GLU A 248 2.84 6.66 -4.97
CA GLU A 248 2.91 6.78 -3.51
C GLU A 248 1.60 7.28 -2.92
N ILE A 249 0.97 8.27 -3.54
CA ILE A 249 -0.33 8.81 -3.11
C ILE A 249 -1.43 7.76 -3.27
N ARG A 250 -1.47 7.06 -4.40
CA ARG A 250 -2.45 5.99 -4.65
C ARG A 250 -2.31 4.83 -3.68
N VAL A 251 -1.08 4.43 -3.35
CA VAL A 251 -0.79 3.38 -2.37
C VAL A 251 -1.28 3.78 -0.98
N VAL A 252 -0.97 5.00 -0.55
CA VAL A 252 -1.42 5.55 0.74
C VAL A 252 -2.94 5.64 0.80
N MET A 253 -3.58 6.17 -0.26
CA MET A 253 -5.04 6.23 -0.36
C MET A 253 -5.68 4.83 -0.32
N ALA A 254 -5.11 3.86 -1.02
CA ALA A 254 -5.61 2.48 -1.02
C ALA A 254 -5.61 1.90 0.41
N ILE A 255 -4.55 2.10 1.16
CA ILE A 255 -4.44 1.62 2.54
C ILE A 255 -5.49 2.30 3.45
N PHE A 256 -5.63 3.61 3.37
CA PHE A 256 -6.51 4.37 4.25
C PHE A 256 -7.99 4.27 3.83
N LEU A 257 -8.32 4.24 2.53
CA LEU A 257 -9.68 4.01 2.05
C LEU A 257 -10.16 2.60 2.43
N GLY A 258 -9.25 1.64 2.51
CA GLY A 258 -9.54 0.32 3.07
C GLY A 258 -9.85 0.32 4.56
N GLY A 259 -9.70 1.46 5.25
CA GLY A 259 -10.02 1.62 6.68
C GLY A 259 -8.87 1.25 7.62
N VAL A 260 -7.62 1.31 7.14
CA VAL A 260 -6.45 1.31 8.02
C VAL A 260 -6.26 2.73 8.55
N LEU A 261 -6.04 2.88 9.85
CA LEU A 261 -5.82 4.19 10.46
C LEU A 261 -4.41 4.71 10.16
N VAL A 262 -4.26 6.02 10.07
CA VAL A 262 -2.95 6.68 9.89
C VAL A 262 -1.97 6.33 11.01
N THR A 263 -2.48 6.12 12.23
CA THR A 263 -1.69 5.66 13.37
C THR A 263 -1.23 4.20 13.26
N GLY A 264 -1.75 3.45 12.28
CA GLY A 264 -1.44 2.03 12.10
C GLY A 264 -2.08 1.12 13.13
N GLY A 265 -1.27 0.27 13.75
CA GLY A 265 -1.66 -0.65 14.81
C GLY A 265 -2.59 -1.77 14.34
N SER A 266 -3.48 -2.19 15.23
CA SER A 266 -4.44 -3.30 15.01
C SER A 266 -5.47 -3.03 13.91
N SER A 267 -5.61 -1.78 13.48
CA SER A 267 -6.46 -1.40 12.36
C SER A 267 -5.95 -1.96 11.03
N ALA A 268 -4.64 -2.19 10.91
CA ALA A 268 -4.01 -2.72 9.71
C ALA A 268 -4.33 -4.21 9.55
N LYS A 269 -5.12 -4.52 8.51
CA LYS A 269 -5.50 -5.89 8.11
C LYS A 269 -5.36 -6.02 6.61
N PHE A 270 -4.93 -7.19 6.14
CA PHE A 270 -4.63 -7.38 4.72
C PHE A 270 -5.86 -7.26 3.82
N TYR A 271 -7.03 -7.76 4.22
CA TYR A 271 -8.25 -7.64 3.41
C TYR A 271 -8.68 -6.19 3.19
N LYS A 272 -8.39 -5.29 4.12
CA LYS A 272 -8.65 -3.85 3.99
C LYS A 272 -7.83 -3.24 2.87
N LEU A 273 -6.57 -3.66 2.74
CA LEU A 273 -5.71 -3.26 1.64
C LEU A 273 -6.28 -3.66 0.28
N LEU A 274 -6.79 -4.90 0.17
CA LEU A 274 -7.43 -5.38 -1.06
C LEU A 274 -8.61 -4.50 -1.47
N LEU A 275 -9.56 -4.28 -0.54
CA LEU A 275 -10.74 -3.47 -0.80
C LEU A 275 -10.38 -2.04 -1.19
N GLY A 276 -9.45 -1.42 -0.47
CA GLY A 276 -9.02 -0.05 -0.77
C GLY A 276 -8.32 0.09 -2.12
N SER A 277 -7.45 -0.87 -2.49
CA SER A 277 -6.74 -0.83 -3.76
C SER A 277 -7.69 -0.95 -4.97
N PHE A 278 -8.66 -1.86 -4.89
CA PHE A 278 -9.68 -1.96 -5.93
C PHE A 278 -10.59 -0.73 -5.95
N SER A 279 -10.97 -0.19 -4.78
CA SER A 279 -11.81 1.03 -4.70
C SER A 279 -11.16 2.22 -5.39
N ILE A 280 -9.88 2.49 -5.12
CA ILE A 280 -9.14 3.60 -5.77
C ILE A 280 -9.11 3.40 -7.29
N GLN A 281 -8.85 2.19 -7.75
CA GLN A 281 -8.76 1.93 -9.18
C GLN A 281 -10.12 2.03 -9.88
N ILE A 282 -11.20 1.63 -9.21
CA ILE A 282 -12.57 1.81 -9.70
C ILE A 282 -12.92 3.30 -9.80
N ILE A 283 -12.50 4.12 -8.82
CA ILE A 283 -12.70 5.57 -8.86
C ILE A 283 -11.98 6.18 -10.06
N ILE A 284 -10.69 5.87 -10.25
CA ILE A 284 -9.87 6.41 -11.34
C ILE A 284 -10.44 5.99 -12.70
N SER A 285 -10.77 4.71 -12.86
CA SER A 285 -11.35 4.19 -14.10
C SER A 285 -12.74 4.77 -14.36
N GLY A 286 -13.56 4.89 -13.31
CA GLY A 286 -14.91 5.47 -13.42
C GLY A 286 -14.90 6.93 -13.87
N LEU A 287 -13.99 7.74 -13.31
CA LEU A 287 -13.81 9.13 -13.75
C LEU A 287 -13.40 9.21 -15.22
N ALA A 288 -12.48 8.34 -15.65
CA ALA A 288 -12.07 8.28 -17.05
C ALA A 288 -13.23 7.92 -17.98
N LEU A 289 -14.09 6.96 -17.60
CA LEU A 289 -15.27 6.55 -18.37
C LEU A 289 -16.34 7.64 -18.44
N MET A 290 -16.44 8.53 -17.46
CA MET A 290 -17.35 9.69 -17.47
C MET A 290 -16.85 10.84 -18.35
N GLY A 291 -15.82 10.62 -19.17
CA GLY A 291 -15.23 11.65 -20.04
C GLY A 291 -14.31 12.64 -19.30
N LYS A 292 -13.98 12.35 -18.05
CA LYS A 292 -13.07 13.13 -17.20
C LYS A 292 -11.66 12.52 -17.20
N SER A 293 -11.23 12.04 -18.37
CA SER A 293 -9.93 11.38 -18.57
C SER A 293 -8.73 12.32 -18.57
N ASP A 294 -8.97 13.65 -18.43
CA ASP A 294 -7.87 14.61 -18.23
C ASP A 294 -7.11 14.26 -16.94
N SER A 295 -5.80 14.08 -17.08
CA SER A 295 -4.92 13.73 -15.97
C SER A 295 -5.01 14.73 -14.81
N HIS A 296 -5.23 16.02 -15.11
CA HIS A 296 -5.36 17.08 -14.11
C HIS A 296 -6.65 16.93 -13.28
N ILE A 297 -7.76 16.54 -13.91
CA ILE A 297 -9.02 16.28 -13.20
C ILE A 297 -8.87 15.07 -12.29
N ALA A 298 -8.27 13.98 -12.79
CA ALA A 298 -8.03 12.79 -11.99
C ALA A 298 -7.15 13.09 -10.77
N GLN A 299 -6.04 13.83 -10.95
CA GLN A 299 -5.15 14.26 -9.87
C GLN A 299 -5.86 15.17 -8.85
N THR A 300 -6.71 16.10 -9.31
CA THR A 300 -7.50 16.94 -8.41
C THR A 300 -8.45 16.13 -7.54
N VAL A 301 -9.15 15.17 -8.15
CA VAL A 301 -10.05 14.26 -7.42
C VAL A 301 -9.26 13.37 -6.45
N GLU A 302 -8.13 12.81 -6.87
CA GLU A 302 -7.22 12.04 -5.98
C GLU A 302 -6.79 12.90 -4.77
N GLY A 303 -6.39 14.16 -4.98
CA GLY A 303 -6.00 15.07 -3.89
C GLY A 303 -7.14 15.36 -2.91
N VAL A 304 -8.33 15.67 -3.41
CA VAL A 304 -9.52 15.92 -2.57
C VAL A 304 -9.91 14.66 -1.79
N LEU A 305 -9.92 13.49 -2.44
CA LEU A 305 -10.21 12.22 -1.80
C LEU A 305 -9.20 11.92 -0.69
N LEU A 306 -7.90 12.16 -0.92
CA LEU A 306 -6.87 11.97 0.09
C LEU A 306 -7.15 12.82 1.34
N ILE A 307 -7.46 14.10 1.17
CA ILE A 307 -7.80 15.00 2.28
C ILE A 307 -9.02 14.48 3.05
N LEU A 308 -10.08 14.08 2.37
CA LEU A 308 -11.29 13.55 3.01
C LEU A 308 -11.01 12.24 3.76
N ILE A 309 -10.26 11.32 3.15
CA ILE A 309 -9.90 10.04 3.77
C ILE A 309 -9.04 10.26 5.01
N LEU A 310 -8.03 11.14 4.94
CA LEU A 310 -7.18 11.49 6.08
C LEU A 310 -8.01 12.12 7.22
N PHE A 311 -8.90 13.06 6.89
CA PHE A 311 -9.77 13.70 7.87
C PHE A 311 -10.64 12.68 8.60
N VAL A 312 -11.32 11.79 7.87
CA VAL A 312 -12.14 10.72 8.45
C VAL A 312 -11.29 9.75 9.28
N SER A 313 -10.11 9.38 8.79
CA SER A 313 -9.19 8.48 9.50
C SER A 313 -8.70 9.08 10.83
N ILE A 314 -8.39 10.38 10.86
CA ILE A 314 -7.96 11.08 12.07
C ILE A 314 -9.12 11.16 13.09
N LEU A 315 -10.33 11.48 12.65
CA LEU A 315 -11.51 11.52 13.53
C LEU A 315 -11.81 10.14 14.12
N ALA A 316 -11.73 9.09 13.33
CA ALA A 316 -11.91 7.71 13.78
C ALA A 316 -10.82 7.28 14.78
N GLY A 317 -9.57 7.69 14.56
CA GLY A 317 -8.45 7.44 15.46
C GLY A 317 -8.63 8.11 16.84
N ARG A 318 -9.10 9.37 16.85
CA ARG A 318 -9.36 10.11 18.10
C ARG A 318 -10.46 9.47 18.95
N ARG A 319 -11.52 8.95 18.32
CA ARG A 319 -12.59 8.24 19.05
C ARG A 319 -12.07 6.97 19.74
N LYS A 320 -11.20 6.22 19.06
CA LYS A 320 -10.61 4.99 19.62
C LYS A 320 -9.69 5.24 20.83
N GLN A 321 -9.09 6.43 20.94
CA GLN A 321 -8.26 6.79 22.11
C GLN A 321 -9.10 7.25 23.33
N LYS A 322 -10.29 7.80 23.11
CA LYS A 322 -11.17 8.28 24.18
C LYS A 322 -11.96 7.16 24.87
N GLU A 323 -12.33 6.09 24.14
CA GLU A 323 -13.08 4.97 24.73
C GLU A 323 -12.40 4.32 25.95
N PRO A 324 -11.06 4.07 26.01
CA PRO A 324 -10.41 3.53 27.22
C PRO A 324 -10.39 4.49 28.40
N GLU A 325 -10.27 5.81 28.17
CA GLU A 325 -10.24 6.82 29.24
C GLU A 325 -11.61 6.97 29.90
N GLU A 326 -12.70 6.83 29.14
CA GLU A 326 -14.06 6.86 29.67
C GLU A 326 -14.42 5.56 30.42
N GLU A 327 -13.90 4.40 29.97
CA GLU A 327 -14.12 3.11 30.64
C GLU A 327 -13.34 3.03 31.97
N ASP A 328 -12.11 3.54 32.02
CA ASP A 328 -11.32 3.67 33.25
C ASP A 328 -11.89 4.72 34.21
N ALA A 329 -12.48 5.80 33.70
CA ALA A 329 -13.13 6.82 34.50
C ALA A 329 -14.47 6.34 35.07
N ALA A 330 -15.17 5.41 34.40
CA ALA A 330 -16.42 4.81 34.80
C ALA A 330 -16.24 3.60 35.75
N ALA A 331 -15.02 3.04 35.87
CA ALA A 331 -14.74 1.96 36.79
C ALA A 331 -14.92 2.43 38.22
N PRO A 332 -15.71 1.74 39.08
CA PRO A 332 -15.90 2.14 40.43
C PRO A 332 -14.57 2.14 41.16
N LYS A 333 -14.17 3.30 41.69
CA LYS A 333 -12.99 3.44 42.56
C LYS A 333 -13.15 2.42 43.69
N ALA A 334 -12.38 1.35 43.64
CA ALA A 334 -12.34 0.38 44.74
C ALA A 334 -11.89 1.12 46.01
N SER A 335 -12.87 1.44 46.86
CA SER A 335 -12.63 1.99 48.21
C SER A 335 -12.14 0.84 49.10
N GLY A 336 -10.91 0.44 48.92
CA GLY A 336 -10.21 -0.47 49.78
C GLY A 336 -9.25 0.34 50.65
N LYS A 337 -9.73 0.82 51.81
CA LYS A 337 -8.83 1.13 52.93
C LYS A 337 -8.18 -0.19 53.34
N VAL A 338 -6.91 -0.37 52.99
CA VAL A 338 -6.09 -1.41 53.60
C VAL A 338 -5.72 -0.88 54.98
N GLU A 339 -6.44 -1.32 56.02
CA GLU A 339 -6.00 -1.18 57.42
C GLU A 339 -4.82 -2.12 57.61
N TYR A 340 -3.65 -1.57 57.90
CA TYR A 340 -2.52 -2.32 58.40
C TYR A 340 -2.74 -2.53 59.92
N PRO A 341 -2.72 -3.77 60.45
CA PRO A 341 -2.70 -3.97 61.89
C PRO A 341 -1.34 -3.53 62.44
N GLU A 342 -1.38 -2.85 63.59
CA GLU A 342 -0.23 -2.45 64.40
C GLU A 342 0.59 -3.62 64.94
#